data_53125bf064eabccd92f7af2164703f0d
#
_entry.id   53125bf064eabccd92f7af2164703f0d
#
_cell.length_a   1.000
_cell.length_b   1.000
_cell.length_c   1.000
_cell.angle_alpha   90.00
_cell.angle_beta   90.00
_cell.angle_gamma   90.00
#
_symmetry.space_group_name_H-M   'P 1'
#
loop_
_entity.id
_entity.type
_entity.pdbx_description
1 polymer ?
#
loop_
_entity_poly.entity_id
_entity_poly.type
_entity_poly.pdbx_seq_one_letter_code
_entity_poly.pdbx_strand_id
1 'polypeptide(L)'
;MEVDSLRELYVDELKDLYSAEKQILQALPKMVKKASNEKLKAAFQEHLEVTQTHVERLDKVFEEIGKSPRGKKCKGMEGLLEEGKEMMQEDMEPEVMVAALIAAAQRVEHYEMAGYGTVRTYAQILGEKNQAKLLQQTLDEEGEADKKLTQLAESSINVEAAVGA
;
A
#
# COMPACT_ATOMS: atom_id res chain seq x y z
N MET A 1 16.93 -16.52 8.04
CA MET A 1 16.82 -15.95 9.39
C MET A 1 15.94 -16.89 10.18
N GLU A 2 16.44 -17.37 11.30
CA GLU A 2 15.63 -18.14 12.26
C GLU A 2 14.74 -17.16 13.01
N VAL A 3 13.45 -17.43 13.14
CA VAL A 3 12.46 -16.56 13.76
C VAL A 3 11.91 -17.32 14.98
N ASP A 4 12.54 -17.14 16.14
CA ASP A 4 12.25 -17.91 17.35
C ASP A 4 11.47 -17.10 18.41
N SER A 5 11.16 -15.84 18.12
CA SER A 5 10.44 -14.96 19.04
C SER A 5 9.48 -14.02 18.32
N LEU A 6 8.45 -13.54 19.04
CA LEU A 6 7.54 -12.51 18.52
C LEU A 6 8.31 -11.24 18.11
N ARG A 7 9.40 -10.90 18.81
CA ARG A 7 10.23 -9.73 18.48
C ARG A 7 10.94 -9.90 17.15
N GLU A 8 11.45 -11.08 16.84
CA GLU A 8 12.08 -11.38 15.55
C GLU A 8 11.07 -11.39 14.42
N LEU A 9 9.88 -12.00 14.66
CA LEU A 9 8.78 -11.96 13.71
C LEU A 9 8.33 -10.51 13.44
N TYR A 10 8.20 -9.69 14.48
CA TYR A 10 7.89 -8.27 14.35
C TYR A 10 8.87 -7.53 13.44
N VAL A 11 10.17 -7.73 13.67
CA VAL A 11 11.21 -7.11 12.82
C VAL A 11 11.16 -7.63 11.39
N ASP A 12 10.89 -8.92 11.18
CA ASP A 12 10.78 -9.51 9.85
C ASP A 12 9.58 -8.95 9.07
N GLU A 13 8.42 -8.83 9.71
CA GLU A 13 7.22 -8.23 9.11
C GLU A 13 7.40 -6.73 8.82
N LEU A 14 8.09 -5.98 9.69
CA LEU A 14 8.44 -4.59 9.41
C LEU A 14 9.35 -4.45 8.17
N LYS A 15 10.30 -5.36 7.98
CA LYS A 15 11.16 -5.39 6.77
C LYS A 15 10.35 -5.69 5.52
N ASP A 16 9.37 -6.57 5.62
CA ASP A 16 8.44 -6.87 4.53
C ASP A 16 7.67 -5.61 4.12
N LEU A 17 7.07 -4.90 5.08
CA LEU A 17 6.36 -3.64 4.84
C LEU A 17 7.28 -2.55 4.27
N TYR A 18 8.50 -2.42 4.78
CA TYR A 18 9.47 -1.45 4.24
C TYR A 18 9.76 -1.72 2.76
N SER A 19 9.97 -2.99 2.41
CA SER A 19 10.14 -3.39 1.00
C SER A 19 8.87 -3.12 0.18
N ALA A 20 7.69 -3.41 0.72
CA ALA A 20 6.41 -3.14 0.05
C ALA A 20 6.26 -1.66 -0.27
N GLU A 21 6.43 -0.78 0.71
CA GLU A 21 6.32 0.69 0.53
C GLU A 21 7.31 1.22 -0.51
N LYS A 22 8.55 0.74 -0.50
CA LYS A 22 9.56 1.13 -1.51
C LYS A 22 9.16 0.70 -2.93
N GLN A 23 8.53 -0.45 -3.08
CA GLN A 23 8.01 -0.92 -4.36
C GLN A 23 6.80 -0.08 -4.82
N ILE A 24 5.90 0.27 -3.91
CA ILE A 24 4.73 1.12 -4.18
C ILE A 24 5.16 2.51 -4.66
N LEU A 25 6.15 3.13 -4.02
CA LEU A 25 6.71 4.41 -4.46
C LEU A 25 7.22 4.39 -5.92
N GLN A 26 7.68 3.23 -6.40
CA GLN A 26 8.12 3.06 -7.79
C GLN A 26 6.96 2.80 -8.76
N ALA A 27 5.88 2.18 -8.28
CA ALA A 27 4.72 1.81 -9.10
C ALA A 27 3.70 2.95 -9.26
N LEU A 28 3.43 3.72 -8.21
CA LEU A 28 2.41 4.78 -8.20
C LEU A 28 2.56 5.82 -9.32
N PRO A 29 3.75 6.32 -9.68
CA PRO A 29 3.90 7.25 -10.78
C PRO A 29 3.40 6.72 -12.13
N LYS A 30 3.49 5.41 -12.36
CA LYS A 30 2.97 4.75 -13.57
C LYS A 30 1.45 4.69 -13.56
N MET A 31 0.85 4.43 -12.40
CA MET A 31 -0.61 4.44 -12.21
C MET A 31 -1.18 5.84 -12.40
N VAL A 32 -0.53 6.87 -11.88
CA VAL A 32 -0.88 8.28 -12.11
C VAL A 32 -0.91 8.60 -13.61
N LYS A 33 0.09 8.17 -14.36
CA LYS A 33 0.15 8.39 -15.82
C LYS A 33 -0.94 7.63 -16.59
N LYS A 34 -1.27 6.42 -16.14
CA LYS A 34 -2.25 5.57 -16.82
C LYS A 34 -3.70 6.00 -16.56
N ALA A 35 -3.98 6.62 -15.42
CA ALA A 35 -5.31 7.08 -15.06
C ALA A 35 -5.77 8.23 -15.95
N SER A 36 -6.82 8.02 -16.72
CA SER A 36 -7.47 9.04 -17.55
C SER A 36 -8.47 9.90 -16.74
N ASN A 37 -8.99 9.38 -15.63
CA ASN A 37 -9.90 10.10 -14.75
C ASN A 37 -9.13 11.01 -13.79
N GLU A 38 -9.44 12.31 -13.80
CA GLU A 38 -8.71 13.32 -13.01
C GLU A 38 -8.84 13.14 -11.49
N LYS A 39 -9.99 12.64 -11.01
CA LYS A 39 -10.19 12.38 -9.57
C LYS A 39 -9.35 11.19 -9.10
N LEU A 40 -9.28 10.14 -9.91
CA LEU A 40 -8.43 8.98 -9.61
C LEU A 40 -6.95 9.35 -9.69
N LYS A 41 -6.56 10.11 -10.72
CA LYS A 41 -5.19 10.63 -10.84
C LYS A 41 -4.78 11.43 -9.62
N ALA A 42 -5.64 12.35 -9.15
CA ALA A 42 -5.41 13.13 -7.93
C ALA A 42 -5.29 12.24 -6.68
N ALA A 43 -6.14 11.21 -6.55
CA ALA A 43 -6.06 10.25 -5.45
C ALA A 43 -4.74 9.48 -5.44
N PHE A 44 -4.27 9.01 -6.58
CA PHE A 44 -2.96 8.35 -6.69
C PHE A 44 -1.79 9.29 -6.41
N GLN A 45 -1.88 10.56 -6.84
CA GLN A 45 -0.86 11.56 -6.56
C GLN A 45 -0.76 11.85 -5.06
N GLU A 46 -1.89 12.03 -4.38
CA GLU A 46 -1.96 12.21 -2.93
C GLU A 46 -1.40 10.98 -2.20
N HIS A 47 -1.76 9.77 -2.66
CA HIS A 47 -1.27 8.53 -2.07
C HIS A 47 0.24 8.37 -2.22
N LEU A 48 0.83 8.82 -3.33
CA LEU A 48 2.28 8.85 -3.52
C LEU A 48 2.99 9.69 -2.45
N GLU A 49 2.43 10.86 -2.12
CA GLU A 49 2.97 11.75 -1.09
C GLU A 49 2.82 11.12 0.31
N VAL A 50 1.66 10.54 0.60
CA VAL A 50 1.39 9.85 1.87
C VAL A 50 2.29 8.63 2.04
N THR A 51 2.50 7.83 1.01
CA THR A 51 3.38 6.66 1.03
C THR A 51 4.83 7.04 1.38
N GLN A 52 5.31 8.19 0.94
CA GLN A 52 6.62 8.70 1.36
C GLN A 52 6.67 8.90 2.88
N THR A 53 5.61 9.39 3.50
CA THR A 53 5.54 9.53 4.97
C THR A 53 5.48 8.18 5.70
N HIS A 54 4.90 7.14 5.07
CA HIS A 54 4.91 5.78 5.61
C HIS A 54 6.33 5.23 5.71
N VAL A 55 7.14 5.42 4.67
CA VAL A 55 8.56 5.05 4.70
C VAL A 55 9.31 5.78 5.80
N GLU A 56 9.09 7.08 5.96
CA GLU A 56 9.73 7.88 7.02
C GLU A 56 9.34 7.42 8.43
N ARG A 57 8.09 6.98 8.63
CA ARG A 57 7.65 6.38 9.91
C ARG A 57 8.32 5.03 10.16
N LEU A 58 8.44 4.19 9.14
CA LEU A 58 9.18 2.93 9.25
C LEU A 58 10.67 3.16 9.55
N ASP A 59 11.29 4.17 8.92
CA ASP A 59 12.67 4.54 9.24
C ASP A 59 12.83 4.89 10.73
N LYS A 60 11.91 5.68 11.30
CA LYS A 60 11.90 6.01 12.74
C LYS A 60 11.74 4.75 13.60
N VAL A 61 10.83 3.85 13.23
CA VAL A 61 10.63 2.57 13.93
C VAL A 61 11.92 1.74 13.93
N PHE A 62 12.59 1.64 12.77
CA PHE A 62 13.86 0.91 12.67
C PHE A 62 15.00 1.58 13.42
N GLU A 63 15.04 2.90 13.49
CA GLU A 63 15.99 3.65 14.31
C GLU A 63 15.81 3.33 15.80
N GLU A 64 14.56 3.33 16.31
CA GLU A 64 14.26 2.96 17.70
C GLU A 64 14.64 1.50 18.02
N ILE A 65 14.43 0.59 17.07
CA ILE A 65 14.81 -0.82 17.22
C ILE A 65 16.35 -1.04 17.14
N GLY A 66 17.07 -0.11 16.51
CA GLY A 66 18.50 -0.23 16.27
C GLY A 66 18.85 -1.28 15.21
N LYS A 67 17.99 -1.47 14.19
CA LYS A 67 18.18 -2.44 13.11
C LYS A 67 18.03 -1.80 11.74
N SER A 68 18.65 -2.40 10.73
CA SER A 68 18.49 -1.99 9.34
C SER A 68 17.12 -2.43 8.78
N PRO A 69 16.39 -1.56 8.07
CA PRO A 69 15.14 -1.94 7.39
C PRO A 69 15.37 -2.84 6.15
N ARG A 70 16.61 -2.95 5.68
CA ARG A 70 16.98 -3.65 4.45
C ARG A 70 17.15 -5.14 4.66
N GLY A 71 17.19 -5.89 3.54
CA GLY A 71 17.56 -7.32 3.51
C GLY A 71 16.41 -8.27 3.26
N LYS A 72 15.17 -7.79 3.12
CA LYS A 72 14.00 -8.59 2.71
C LYS A 72 13.35 -7.96 1.49
N LYS A 73 12.92 -8.78 0.55
CA LYS A 73 12.07 -8.37 -0.56
C LYS A 73 10.65 -8.91 -0.33
N CYS A 74 9.67 -8.02 -0.29
CA CYS A 74 8.27 -8.40 -0.18
C CYS A 74 7.79 -9.01 -1.50
N LYS A 75 7.66 -10.33 -1.55
CA LYS A 75 7.17 -11.05 -2.73
C LYS A 75 5.67 -10.89 -2.93
N GLY A 76 4.90 -10.71 -1.86
CA GLY A 76 3.48 -10.43 -1.92
C GLY A 76 3.21 -9.14 -2.69
N MET A 77 3.87 -8.04 -2.31
CA MET A 77 3.74 -6.76 -3.00
C MET A 77 4.30 -6.82 -4.43
N GLU A 78 5.44 -7.48 -4.62
CA GLU A 78 5.99 -7.69 -5.97
C GLU A 78 4.97 -8.34 -6.91
N GLY A 79 4.28 -9.40 -6.44
CA GLY A 79 3.24 -10.08 -7.21
C GLY A 79 2.03 -9.19 -7.50
N LEU A 80 1.53 -8.45 -6.51
CA LEU A 80 0.41 -7.52 -6.69
C LEU A 80 0.74 -6.41 -7.69
N LEU A 81 1.94 -5.86 -7.63
CA LEU A 81 2.38 -4.81 -8.55
C LEU A 81 2.65 -5.36 -9.96
N GLU A 82 3.13 -6.59 -10.09
CA GLU A 82 3.31 -7.24 -11.40
C GLU A 82 1.94 -7.49 -12.07
N GLU A 83 0.95 -8.01 -11.34
CA GLU A 83 -0.43 -8.15 -11.84
C GLU A 83 -1.01 -6.80 -12.28
N GLY A 84 -0.81 -5.75 -11.50
CA GLY A 84 -1.24 -4.39 -11.88
C GLY A 84 -0.54 -3.88 -13.14
N LYS A 85 0.74 -4.16 -13.29
CA LYS A 85 1.52 -3.79 -14.48
C LYS A 85 1.05 -4.55 -15.73
N GLU A 86 0.82 -5.85 -15.63
CA GLU A 86 0.26 -6.67 -16.71
C GLU A 86 -1.11 -6.13 -17.13
N MET A 87 -2.00 -5.88 -16.17
CA MET A 87 -3.33 -5.30 -16.43
C MET A 87 -3.25 -3.94 -17.16
N MET A 88 -2.30 -3.07 -16.81
CA MET A 88 -2.10 -1.78 -17.49
C MET A 88 -1.62 -1.91 -18.94
N GLN A 89 -1.12 -3.06 -19.35
CA GLN A 89 -0.69 -3.36 -20.73
C GLN A 89 -1.81 -3.92 -21.61
N GLU A 90 -2.91 -4.37 -21.01
CA GLU A 90 -4.07 -4.86 -21.74
C GLU A 90 -4.72 -3.73 -22.55
N ASP A 91 -5.30 -4.11 -23.70
CA ASP A 91 -6.08 -3.22 -24.55
C ASP A 91 -7.48 -3.08 -23.96
N MET A 92 -7.74 -1.98 -23.28
CA MET A 92 -9.01 -1.69 -22.62
C MET A 92 -9.49 -0.30 -22.98
N GLU A 93 -10.82 -0.13 -23.06
CA GLU A 93 -11.43 1.19 -23.13
C GLU A 93 -10.99 2.03 -21.91
N PRO A 94 -10.80 3.35 -22.06
CA PRO A 94 -10.27 4.20 -20.99
C PRO A 94 -11.05 4.09 -19.67
N GLU A 95 -12.38 4.03 -19.73
CA GLU A 95 -13.26 3.92 -18.55
C GLU A 95 -13.09 2.56 -17.85
N VAL A 96 -12.91 1.49 -18.63
CA VAL A 96 -12.66 0.13 -18.08
C VAL A 96 -11.27 0.07 -17.43
N MET A 97 -10.27 0.68 -18.06
CA MET A 97 -8.93 0.77 -17.49
C MET A 97 -8.93 1.50 -16.14
N VAL A 98 -9.69 2.58 -16.01
CA VAL A 98 -9.78 3.33 -14.75
C VAL A 98 -10.41 2.47 -13.63
N ALA A 99 -11.45 1.70 -13.93
CA ALA A 99 -12.04 0.75 -12.99
C ALA A 99 -11.04 -0.37 -12.61
N ALA A 100 -10.29 -0.89 -13.56
CA ALA A 100 -9.26 -1.90 -13.32
C ALA A 100 -8.10 -1.38 -12.45
N LEU A 101 -7.70 -0.12 -12.62
CA LEU A 101 -6.68 0.54 -11.78
C LEU A 101 -7.12 0.62 -10.32
N ILE A 102 -8.40 0.91 -10.04
CA ILE A 102 -8.93 0.91 -8.66
C ILE A 102 -8.86 -0.50 -8.08
N ALA A 103 -9.27 -1.52 -8.82
CA ALA A 103 -9.23 -2.91 -8.35
C ALA A 103 -7.80 -3.36 -7.99
N ALA A 104 -6.82 -3.00 -8.79
CA ALA A 104 -5.40 -3.27 -8.50
C ALA A 104 -4.91 -2.51 -7.27
N ALA A 105 -5.23 -1.22 -7.15
CA ALA A 105 -4.84 -0.38 -6.03
C ALA A 105 -5.44 -0.89 -4.71
N GLN A 106 -6.72 -1.25 -4.67
CA GLN A 106 -7.36 -1.75 -3.45
C GLN A 106 -6.75 -3.07 -2.94
N ARG A 107 -6.26 -3.94 -3.83
CA ARG A 107 -5.50 -5.14 -3.40
C ARG A 107 -4.21 -4.76 -2.69
N VAL A 108 -3.52 -3.73 -3.15
CA VAL A 108 -2.33 -3.19 -2.48
C VAL A 108 -2.69 -2.63 -1.10
N GLU A 109 -3.74 -1.80 -1.00
CA GLU A 109 -4.21 -1.23 0.28
C GLU A 109 -4.57 -2.33 1.30
N HIS A 110 -5.28 -3.37 0.88
CA HIS A 110 -5.65 -4.48 1.75
C HIS A 110 -4.44 -5.29 2.22
N TYR A 111 -3.44 -5.48 1.38
CA TYR A 111 -2.18 -6.07 1.79
C TYR A 111 -1.51 -5.25 2.90
N GLU A 112 -1.44 -3.94 2.73
CA GLU A 112 -0.84 -3.03 3.70
C GLU A 112 -1.65 -2.93 4.98
N MET A 113 -2.99 -2.85 4.91
CA MET A 113 -3.84 -2.87 6.09
C MET A 113 -3.65 -4.15 6.93
N ALA A 114 -3.55 -5.31 6.29
CA ALA A 114 -3.25 -6.57 6.96
C ALA A 114 -1.86 -6.51 7.64
N GLY A 115 -0.84 -6.06 6.92
CA GLY A 115 0.53 -5.95 7.43
C GLY A 115 0.66 -4.95 8.59
N TYR A 116 0.16 -3.73 8.43
CA TYR A 116 0.24 -2.70 9.47
C TYR A 116 -0.62 -3.04 10.70
N GLY A 117 -1.79 -3.63 10.52
CA GLY A 117 -2.61 -4.14 11.63
C GLY A 117 -1.87 -5.20 12.45
N THR A 118 -1.16 -6.08 11.78
CA THR A 118 -0.35 -7.13 12.40
C THR A 118 0.81 -6.54 13.21
N VAL A 119 1.67 -5.74 12.59
CA VAL A 119 2.85 -5.17 13.29
C VAL A 119 2.47 -4.19 14.38
N ARG A 120 1.40 -3.41 14.20
CA ARG A 120 0.85 -2.56 15.26
C ARG A 120 0.47 -3.37 16.49
N THR A 121 -0.19 -4.51 16.30
CA THR A 121 -0.57 -5.42 17.41
C THR A 121 0.66 -6.04 18.06
N TYR A 122 1.66 -6.47 17.28
CA TYR A 122 2.91 -6.98 17.84
C TYR A 122 3.64 -5.93 18.65
N ALA A 123 3.72 -4.69 18.17
CA ALA A 123 4.31 -3.58 18.91
C ALA A 123 3.61 -3.35 20.27
N GLN A 124 2.27 -3.41 20.29
CA GLN A 124 1.50 -3.29 21.55
C GLN A 124 1.83 -4.39 22.53
N ILE A 125 1.87 -5.65 22.09
CA ILE A 125 2.20 -6.81 22.93
C ILE A 125 3.63 -6.72 23.48
N LEU A 126 4.56 -6.24 22.64
CA LEU A 126 5.97 -6.06 23.02
C LEU A 126 6.23 -4.82 23.88
N GLY A 127 5.21 -4.00 24.15
CA GLY A 127 5.32 -2.78 24.96
C GLY A 127 5.92 -1.57 24.24
N GLU A 128 6.06 -1.65 22.91
CA GLU A 128 6.63 -0.61 22.04
C GLU A 128 5.57 0.45 21.69
N LYS A 129 5.15 1.23 22.70
CA LYS A 129 4.00 2.14 22.60
C LYS A 129 4.14 3.21 21.52
N ASN A 130 5.35 3.78 21.34
CA ASN A 130 5.59 4.81 20.34
C ASN A 130 5.53 4.23 18.93
N GLN A 131 6.14 3.07 18.72
CA GLN A 131 6.09 2.35 17.45
C GLN A 131 4.66 1.95 17.10
N ALA A 132 3.90 1.41 18.06
CA ALA A 132 2.48 1.08 17.86
C ALA A 132 1.65 2.28 17.42
N LYS A 133 1.91 3.48 17.95
CA LYS A 133 1.25 4.72 17.56
C LYS A 133 1.59 5.12 16.11
N LEU A 134 2.86 5.06 15.73
CA LEU A 134 3.29 5.37 14.36
C LEU A 134 2.67 4.41 13.34
N LEU A 135 2.66 3.11 13.65
CA LEU A 135 2.07 2.07 12.80
C LEU A 135 0.54 2.20 12.69
N GLN A 136 -0.14 2.62 13.78
CA GLN A 136 -1.57 2.91 13.76
C GLN A 136 -1.89 4.08 12.81
N GLN A 137 -1.10 5.14 12.82
CA GLN A 137 -1.30 6.27 11.91
C GLN A 137 -1.25 5.83 10.45
N THR A 138 -0.28 5.00 10.09
CA THR A 138 -0.19 4.46 8.72
C THR A 138 -1.38 3.55 8.41
N LEU A 139 -1.78 2.67 9.32
CA LEU A 139 -2.96 1.81 9.15
C LEU A 139 -4.23 2.63 8.89
N ASP A 140 -4.43 3.71 9.62
CA ASP A 140 -5.59 4.59 9.45
C ASP A 140 -5.57 5.26 8.07
N GLU A 141 -4.42 5.73 7.60
CA GLU A 141 -4.24 6.36 6.30
C GLU A 141 -4.47 5.37 5.14
N GLU A 142 -4.02 4.11 5.26
CA GLU A 142 -4.31 3.05 4.28
C GLU A 142 -5.81 2.75 4.22
N GLY A 143 -6.47 2.69 5.36
CA GLY A 143 -7.92 2.51 5.43
C GLY A 143 -8.70 3.67 4.79
N GLU A 144 -8.23 4.90 4.94
CA GLU A 144 -8.84 6.06 4.29
C GLU A 144 -8.61 6.07 2.77
N ALA A 145 -7.42 5.66 2.31
CA ALA A 145 -7.13 5.50 0.89
C ALA A 145 -8.05 4.45 0.24
N ASP A 146 -8.22 3.29 0.88
CA ASP A 146 -9.13 2.24 0.41
C ASP A 146 -10.59 2.72 0.31
N LYS A 147 -11.10 3.41 1.34
CA LYS A 147 -12.45 4.01 1.32
C LYS A 147 -12.63 5.03 0.20
N LYS A 148 -11.62 5.88 -0.03
CA LYS A 148 -11.65 6.89 -1.10
C LYS A 148 -11.72 6.23 -2.47
N LEU A 149 -10.98 5.15 -2.70
CA LEU A 149 -11.04 4.35 -3.93
C LEU A 149 -12.43 3.71 -4.12
N THR A 150 -13.03 3.15 -3.07
CA THR A 150 -14.39 2.62 -3.11
C THR A 150 -15.40 3.71 -3.48
N GLN A 151 -15.33 4.89 -2.87
CA GLN A 151 -16.22 6.00 -3.18
C GLN A 151 -16.11 6.46 -4.65
N LEU A 152 -14.90 6.53 -5.19
CA LEU A 152 -14.68 6.85 -6.61
C LEU A 152 -15.25 5.78 -7.53
N ALA A 153 -15.05 4.50 -7.20
CA ALA A 153 -15.56 3.38 -7.97
C ALA A 153 -17.10 3.37 -8.04
N GLU A 154 -17.76 3.50 -6.89
CA GLU A 154 -19.21 3.38 -6.76
C GLU A 154 -19.95 4.63 -7.23
N SER A 155 -19.38 5.83 -7.08
CA SER A 155 -20.06 7.08 -7.42
C SER A 155 -20.05 7.41 -8.91
N SER A 156 -19.02 7.00 -9.66
CA SER A 156 -18.90 7.36 -11.07
C SER A 156 -18.17 6.32 -11.93
N ILE A 157 -16.99 5.89 -11.53
CA ILE A 157 -16.05 5.17 -12.41
C ILE A 157 -16.61 3.84 -12.90
N ASN A 158 -17.15 2.99 -12.03
CA ASN A 158 -17.72 1.70 -12.43
C ASN A 158 -19.00 1.87 -13.27
N VAL A 159 -19.77 2.93 -13.01
CA VAL A 159 -20.97 3.25 -13.80
C VAL A 159 -20.59 3.69 -15.22
N GLU A 160 -19.58 4.55 -15.33
CA GLU A 160 -19.06 5.01 -16.65
C GLU A 160 -18.49 3.82 -17.44
N ALA A 161 -17.74 2.92 -16.79
CA ALA A 161 -17.22 1.71 -17.42
C ALA A 161 -18.32 0.75 -17.94
N ALA A 162 -19.47 0.70 -17.25
CA ALA A 162 -20.61 -0.14 -17.63
C ALA A 162 -21.40 0.41 -18.81
N VAL A 163 -21.41 1.74 -19.03
CA VAL A 163 -22.17 2.38 -20.12
C VAL A 163 -21.47 2.23 -21.48
N GLY A 164 -20.14 2.03 -21.49
CA GLY A 164 -19.35 1.80 -22.71
C GLY A 164 -19.38 0.36 -23.23
N ALA A 165 -20.11 -0.53 -22.58
CA ALA A 165 -20.18 -1.95 -22.93
C ALA A 165 -21.34 -2.27 -23.88
#